data_041d0c143dabb8f9adb1f31e8e8a0a00
#
_entry.id   041d0c143dabb8f9adb1f31e8e8a0a00
#
_cell.length_a   1.000
_cell.length_b   1.000
_cell.length_c   1.000
_cell.angle_alpha   90.00
_cell.angle_beta   90.00
_cell.angle_gamma   90.00
#
_symmetry.space_group_name_H-M   'P 1'
#
loop_
_entity.id
_entity.type
_entity.pdbx_description
1 polymer ?
#
loop_
_entity_poly.entity_id
_entity_poly.type
_entity_poly.pdbx_seq_one_letter_code
_entity_poly.pdbx_strand_id
1 'polypeptide(L)'
;MNTRLACVFLFCLIAPLAAAEKPNIVVIMTDDQGWGDLSVNGNTNLSTPHLDSLARDGVSFERFYVSPVCSPTRAEFLTGRYHPRCGVHATSNGGERMNADEQTIADVFKTAGYATALFGKWHSGTQVPYHPNARGFEEFYGFCSGHWGDYYSPQLEHNGQPVKGEGFMIDDFTRRATDFMNRQKGTGKPFFLCLSYNSPHSPMQVPDQWWEKFANKEITL
;
A
#
# COMPACT_ATOMS: atom_id res chain seq x y z
N MET A 1 25.37 -73.39 15.43
CA MET A 1 24.40 -72.39 15.93
C MET A 1 24.61 -71.09 15.12
N ASN A 2 23.84 -70.94 14.05
CA ASN A 2 24.05 -69.79 13.11
C ASN A 2 22.97 -68.74 13.46
N THR A 3 23.41 -67.63 14.08
CA THR A 3 22.57 -66.45 14.35
C THR A 3 22.61 -65.55 13.10
N ARG A 4 21.45 -65.50 12.40
CA ARG A 4 21.24 -64.57 11.29
C ARG A 4 20.81 -63.21 11.87
N LEU A 5 21.66 -62.21 11.71
CA LEU A 5 21.39 -60.82 12.05
C LEU A 5 20.48 -60.22 10.96
N ALA A 6 19.23 -59.93 11.26
CA ALA A 6 18.29 -59.25 10.37
C ALA A 6 18.49 -57.73 10.51
N CYS A 7 19.09 -57.06 9.51
CA CYS A 7 19.11 -55.62 9.44
C CYS A 7 17.73 -55.11 8.96
N VAL A 8 16.99 -54.47 9.85
CA VAL A 8 15.77 -53.74 9.51
C VAL A 8 16.15 -52.35 9.00
N PHE A 9 16.04 -52.12 7.69
CA PHE A 9 16.18 -50.79 7.10
C PHE A 9 14.90 -50.02 7.37
N LEU A 10 14.95 -49.03 8.29
CA LEU A 10 13.90 -48.06 8.53
C LEU A 10 13.96 -47.00 7.40
N PHE A 11 13.10 -47.15 6.38
CA PHE A 11 12.89 -46.14 5.35
C PHE A 11 12.08 -44.99 5.96
N CYS A 12 12.75 -43.90 6.39
CA CYS A 12 12.09 -42.65 6.72
C CYS A 12 11.52 -42.05 5.40
N LEU A 13 10.24 -42.18 5.22
CA LEU A 13 9.49 -41.43 4.22
C LEU A 13 9.55 -39.93 4.58
N ILE A 14 10.50 -39.21 4.01
CA ILE A 14 10.52 -37.75 4.03
C ILE A 14 9.41 -37.31 3.07
N ALA A 15 8.21 -37.09 3.59
CA ALA A 15 7.17 -36.41 2.83
C ALA A 15 7.70 -35.00 2.48
N PRO A 16 7.65 -34.58 1.22
CA PRO A 16 8.03 -33.20 0.91
C PRO A 16 7.07 -32.28 1.67
N LEU A 17 7.62 -31.45 2.56
CA LEU A 17 6.87 -30.33 3.10
C LEU A 17 6.45 -29.48 1.88
N ALA A 18 5.16 -29.51 1.54
CA ALA A 18 4.62 -28.58 0.56
C ALA A 18 4.93 -27.18 1.07
N ALA A 19 5.78 -26.44 0.34
CA ALA A 19 6.04 -25.05 0.68
C ALA A 19 4.66 -24.33 0.67
N ALA A 20 4.34 -23.65 1.77
CA ALA A 20 3.12 -22.88 1.85
C ALA A 20 3.07 -21.91 0.68
N GLU A 21 1.94 -21.84 0.00
CA GLU A 21 1.75 -20.89 -1.10
C GLU A 21 1.98 -19.47 -0.57
N LYS A 22 2.78 -18.70 -1.30
CA LYS A 22 3.05 -17.30 -0.93
C LYS A 22 1.76 -16.49 -1.13
N PRO A 23 1.24 -15.81 -0.09
CA PRO A 23 0.01 -15.04 -0.22
C PRO A 23 0.22 -13.80 -1.09
N ASN A 24 -0.82 -13.37 -1.78
CA ASN A 24 -0.89 -12.03 -2.35
C ASN A 24 -1.09 -11.01 -1.23
N ILE A 25 -0.46 -9.85 -1.36
CA ILE A 25 -0.51 -8.81 -0.33
C ILE A 25 -1.00 -7.51 -0.97
N VAL A 26 -2.06 -6.95 -0.40
CA VAL A 26 -2.59 -5.62 -0.76
C VAL A 26 -2.52 -4.74 0.47
N VAL A 27 -1.82 -3.63 0.35
CA VAL A 27 -1.79 -2.56 1.35
C VAL A 27 -2.60 -1.40 0.83
N ILE A 28 -3.59 -0.96 1.59
CA ILE A 28 -4.38 0.24 1.30
C ILE A 28 -3.97 1.30 2.33
N MET A 29 -3.50 2.45 1.84
CA MET A 29 -3.11 3.59 2.66
C MET A 29 -3.94 4.80 2.26
N THR A 30 -4.56 5.44 3.24
CA THR A 30 -5.24 6.74 3.09
C THR A 30 -4.30 7.87 3.51
N ASP A 31 -4.64 9.11 3.13
CA ASP A 31 -3.84 10.30 3.43
C ASP A 31 -4.69 11.32 4.19
N ASP A 32 -4.24 11.69 5.39
CA ASP A 32 -4.95 12.57 6.33
C ASP A 32 -6.32 12.04 6.83
N GLN A 33 -6.54 10.73 6.82
CA GLN A 33 -7.74 10.14 7.43
C GLN A 33 -7.57 10.05 8.96
N GLY A 34 -8.50 10.65 9.69
CA GLY A 34 -8.54 10.55 11.14
C GLY A 34 -9.01 9.16 11.61
N TRP A 35 -8.54 8.74 12.79
CA TRP A 35 -9.02 7.51 13.43
C TRP A 35 -10.55 7.55 13.66
N GLY A 36 -11.06 8.72 14.04
CA GLY A 36 -12.48 8.95 14.26
C GLY A 36 -13.34 9.04 12.99
N ASP A 37 -12.77 8.95 11.79
CA ASP A 37 -13.52 9.02 10.53
C ASP A 37 -14.21 7.70 10.15
N LEU A 38 -14.01 6.65 10.95
CA LEU A 38 -14.59 5.33 10.69
C LEU A 38 -15.78 5.04 11.61
N SER A 39 -16.86 4.46 11.05
CA SER A 39 -18.02 4.07 11.85
C SER A 39 -17.69 2.96 12.86
N VAL A 40 -16.77 2.07 12.56
CA VAL A 40 -16.27 1.06 13.51
C VAL A 40 -15.62 1.68 14.75
N ASN A 41 -15.11 2.90 14.66
CA ASN A 41 -14.51 3.65 15.75
C ASN A 41 -15.50 4.60 16.46
N GLY A 42 -16.81 4.46 16.19
CA GLY A 42 -17.87 5.20 16.84
C GLY A 42 -18.36 6.46 16.11
N ASN A 43 -17.89 6.71 14.88
CA ASN A 43 -18.40 7.85 14.10
C ASN A 43 -19.86 7.61 13.70
N THR A 44 -20.75 8.49 14.15
CA THR A 44 -22.19 8.43 13.82
C THR A 44 -22.57 9.27 12.59
N ASN A 45 -21.64 10.13 12.14
CA ASN A 45 -21.85 10.98 10.97
C ASN A 45 -21.54 10.26 9.65
N LEU A 46 -20.64 9.28 9.69
CA LEU A 46 -20.21 8.51 8.54
C LEU A 46 -20.65 7.06 8.64
N SER A 47 -20.80 6.41 7.48
CA SER A 47 -21.01 4.98 7.38
C SER A 47 -19.90 4.39 6.50
N THR A 48 -19.07 3.53 7.08
CA THR A 48 -17.92 2.92 6.42
C THR A 48 -18.01 1.40 6.40
N PRO A 49 -19.12 0.81 5.86
CA PRO A 49 -19.45 -0.61 6.07
C PRO A 49 -18.40 -1.57 5.53
N HIS A 50 -17.69 -1.21 4.47
CA HIS A 50 -16.63 -2.05 3.92
C HIS A 50 -15.37 -2.07 4.79
N LEU A 51 -14.97 -0.92 5.37
CA LEU A 51 -13.86 -0.85 6.33
C LEU A 51 -14.24 -1.53 7.65
N ASP A 52 -15.49 -1.33 8.10
CA ASP A 52 -16.01 -2.00 9.30
C ASP A 52 -16.01 -3.52 9.12
N SER A 53 -16.30 -4.03 7.91
CA SER A 53 -16.24 -5.47 7.63
C SER A 53 -14.81 -6.01 7.73
N LEU A 54 -13.82 -5.26 7.25
CA LEU A 54 -12.41 -5.64 7.40
C LEU A 54 -11.99 -5.71 8.87
N ALA A 55 -12.43 -4.74 9.68
CA ALA A 55 -12.14 -4.73 11.12
C ALA A 55 -12.83 -5.92 11.84
N ARG A 56 -14.06 -6.26 11.45
CA ARG A 56 -14.82 -7.37 12.05
C ARG A 56 -14.26 -8.74 11.65
N ASP A 57 -13.89 -8.90 10.37
CA ASP A 57 -13.54 -10.19 9.80
C ASP A 57 -12.02 -10.46 9.84
N GLY A 58 -11.23 -9.45 10.20
CA GLY A 58 -9.78 -9.47 10.30
C GLY A 58 -9.24 -9.21 11.70
N VAL A 59 -8.10 -8.52 11.76
CA VAL A 59 -7.44 -8.10 13.00
C VAL A 59 -7.35 -6.58 13.03
N SER A 60 -7.84 -5.97 14.09
CA SER A 60 -7.69 -4.54 14.37
C SER A 60 -6.59 -4.32 15.41
N PHE A 61 -5.68 -3.38 15.11
CA PHE A 61 -4.62 -3.00 16.04
C PHE A 61 -5.04 -1.74 16.81
N GLU A 62 -5.33 -1.89 18.10
CA GLU A 62 -5.76 -0.77 18.96
C GLU A 62 -4.66 0.27 19.23
N ARG A 63 -3.40 -0.13 19.08
CA ARG A 63 -2.23 0.70 19.39
C ARG A 63 -1.24 0.74 18.22
N PHE A 64 -1.75 1.04 17.04
CA PHE A 64 -0.94 1.27 15.86
C PHE A 64 -0.87 2.77 15.59
N TYR A 65 0.29 3.35 15.83
CA TYR A 65 0.51 4.79 15.70
C TYR A 65 1.35 5.08 14.46
N VAL A 66 1.04 6.17 13.79
CA VAL A 66 1.78 6.70 12.65
C VAL A 66 2.33 8.07 12.99
N SER A 67 3.31 8.55 12.23
CA SER A 67 3.77 9.93 12.35
C SER A 67 2.66 10.91 11.95
N PRO A 68 2.63 12.14 12.51
CA PRO A 68 1.53 13.09 12.27
C PRO A 68 1.53 13.71 10.87
N VAL A 69 2.45 13.31 10.00
CA VAL A 69 2.60 13.83 8.63
C VAL A 69 2.95 12.70 7.64
N CYS A 70 2.64 12.94 6.38
CA CYS A 70 2.59 11.93 5.33
C CYS A 70 3.95 11.29 4.97
N SER A 71 4.99 12.07 4.62
CA SER A 71 6.27 11.50 4.19
C SER A 71 6.99 10.70 5.28
N PRO A 72 7.11 11.18 6.54
CA PRO A 72 7.60 10.40 7.65
C PRO A 72 6.89 9.05 7.82
N THR A 73 5.55 9.05 7.87
CA THR A 73 4.75 7.82 7.98
C THR A 73 5.02 6.85 6.83
N ARG A 74 5.09 7.36 5.59
CA ARG A 74 5.37 6.54 4.41
C ARG A 74 6.76 5.92 4.46
N ALA A 75 7.76 6.68 4.89
CA ALA A 75 9.12 6.18 5.06
C ALA A 75 9.19 5.08 6.13
N GLU A 76 8.52 5.26 7.27
CA GLU A 76 8.43 4.24 8.33
C GLU A 76 7.76 2.96 7.84
N PHE A 77 6.65 3.08 7.13
CA PHE A 77 5.98 1.95 6.51
C PHE A 77 6.88 1.22 5.49
N LEU A 78 7.56 1.98 4.62
CA LEU A 78 8.38 1.41 3.55
C LEU A 78 9.65 0.75 4.07
N THR A 79 10.25 1.24 5.17
CA THR A 79 11.56 0.78 5.65
C THR A 79 11.49 -0.05 6.93
N GLY A 80 10.37 -0.01 7.66
CA GLY A 80 10.27 -0.56 9.02
C GLY A 80 11.16 0.16 10.03
N ARG A 81 11.64 1.37 9.71
CA ARG A 81 12.56 2.17 10.54
C ARG A 81 11.95 3.51 10.89
N TYR A 82 12.27 4.01 12.06
CA TYR A 82 11.89 5.35 12.49
C TYR A 82 12.42 6.40 11.49
N HIS A 83 11.55 7.27 10.99
CA HIS A 83 11.80 8.15 9.83
C HIS A 83 13.11 8.97 9.87
N PRO A 84 13.57 9.55 11.02
CA PRO A 84 14.83 10.28 11.03
C PRO A 84 16.05 9.37 10.77
N ARG A 85 15.94 8.08 11.09
CA ARG A 85 17.03 7.11 10.84
C ARG A 85 17.18 6.77 9.35
N CYS A 86 16.10 6.88 8.59
CA CYS A 86 16.15 6.71 7.13
C CYS A 86 16.26 8.04 6.36
N GLY A 87 16.61 9.14 7.04
CA GLY A 87 16.88 10.44 6.44
C GLY A 87 15.67 11.33 6.23
N VAL A 88 14.46 10.87 6.56
CA VAL A 88 13.23 11.65 6.35
C VAL A 88 12.94 12.49 7.58
N HIS A 89 12.86 13.82 7.40
CA HIS A 89 12.65 14.76 8.50
C HIS A 89 11.69 15.91 8.17
N ALA A 90 11.19 15.96 6.93
CA ALA A 90 10.22 16.95 6.47
C ALA A 90 9.34 16.36 5.34
N THR A 91 8.38 17.16 4.87
CA THR A 91 7.45 16.76 3.79
C THR A 91 7.79 17.42 2.45
N SER A 92 8.85 18.22 2.40
CA SER A 92 9.26 18.96 1.19
C SER A 92 10.73 19.36 1.26
N ASN A 93 11.20 20.07 0.22
CA ASN A 93 12.55 20.63 0.11
C ASN A 93 13.67 19.58 0.26
N GLY A 94 13.41 18.34 -0.12
CA GLY A 94 14.36 17.24 -0.03
C GLY A 94 14.31 16.46 1.29
N GLY A 95 13.66 16.99 2.32
CA GLY A 95 13.52 16.32 3.62
C GLY A 95 12.55 15.13 3.61
N GLU A 96 11.80 14.94 2.53
CA GLU A 96 10.94 13.79 2.26
C GLU A 96 11.68 12.57 1.69
N ARG A 97 12.96 12.73 1.32
CA ARG A 97 13.72 11.68 0.65
C ARG A 97 14.33 10.71 1.64
N MET A 98 14.08 9.43 1.43
CA MET A 98 14.79 8.39 2.18
C MET A 98 16.26 8.34 1.72
N ASN A 99 17.18 7.98 2.62
CA ASN A 99 18.56 7.69 2.23
C ASN A 99 18.59 6.69 1.07
N ALA A 100 19.57 6.86 0.16
CA ALA A 100 19.64 6.06 -1.06
C ALA A 100 19.96 4.57 -0.77
N ASP A 101 20.60 4.26 0.35
CA ASP A 101 20.98 2.92 0.81
C ASP A 101 19.86 2.22 1.63
N GLU A 102 18.72 2.87 1.87
CA GLU A 102 17.62 2.20 2.53
C GLU A 102 17.00 1.10 1.64
N GLN A 103 16.72 -0.02 2.24
CA GLN A 103 15.96 -1.11 1.61
C GLN A 103 14.49 -0.98 1.97
N THR A 104 13.62 -0.94 0.97
CA THR A 104 12.18 -0.87 1.18
C THR A 104 11.55 -2.25 1.27
N ILE A 105 10.35 -2.32 1.85
CA ILE A 105 9.53 -3.53 1.85
C ILE A 105 9.26 -4.03 0.41
N ALA A 106 9.15 -3.13 -0.57
CA ALA A 106 8.98 -3.50 -1.97
C ALA A 106 10.23 -4.16 -2.56
N ASP A 107 11.44 -3.70 -2.18
CA ASP A 107 12.70 -4.36 -2.56
C ASP A 107 12.76 -5.79 -2.00
N VAL A 108 12.32 -5.98 -0.76
CA VAL A 108 12.27 -7.29 -0.11
C VAL A 108 11.31 -8.23 -0.84
N PHE A 109 10.10 -7.78 -1.15
CA PHE A 109 9.11 -8.58 -1.89
C PHE A 109 9.57 -8.90 -3.30
N LYS A 110 10.15 -7.93 -4.01
CA LYS A 110 10.74 -8.13 -5.33
C LYS A 110 11.82 -9.22 -5.31
N THR A 111 12.73 -9.14 -4.33
CA THR A 111 13.80 -10.17 -4.14
C THR A 111 13.20 -11.53 -3.80
N ALA A 112 12.07 -11.57 -3.07
CA ALA A 112 11.34 -12.79 -2.77
C ALA A 112 10.53 -13.34 -3.96
N GLY A 113 10.58 -12.70 -5.14
CA GLY A 113 9.94 -13.15 -6.37
C GLY A 113 8.49 -12.70 -6.55
N TYR A 114 8.04 -11.69 -5.80
CA TYR A 114 6.72 -11.08 -5.99
C TYR A 114 6.73 -10.10 -7.17
N ALA A 115 5.60 -9.96 -7.85
CA ALA A 115 5.33 -8.78 -8.67
C ALA A 115 4.98 -7.62 -7.75
N THR A 116 5.60 -6.46 -7.94
CA THR A 116 5.47 -5.32 -7.03
C THR A 116 4.87 -4.12 -7.75
N ALA A 117 3.84 -3.50 -7.18
CA ALA A 117 3.20 -2.33 -7.75
C ALA A 117 2.80 -1.29 -6.70
N LEU A 118 2.83 0.00 -7.10
CA LEU A 118 2.28 1.10 -6.34
C LEU A 118 1.35 1.94 -7.23
N PHE A 119 0.13 2.17 -6.76
CA PHE A 119 -0.85 3.04 -7.41
C PHE A 119 -1.24 4.17 -6.46
N GLY A 120 -1.02 5.42 -6.90
CA GLY A 120 -1.35 6.62 -6.14
C GLY A 120 -0.16 7.47 -5.70
N LYS A 121 -0.24 8.02 -4.49
CA LYS A 121 0.75 8.94 -3.92
C LYS A 121 2.01 8.22 -3.44
N TRP A 122 3.19 8.72 -3.85
CA TRP A 122 4.49 8.22 -3.39
C TRP A 122 5.05 9.00 -2.20
N HIS A 123 5.37 10.26 -2.42
CA HIS A 123 5.89 11.23 -1.43
C HIS A 123 7.21 10.84 -0.75
N SER A 124 8.15 10.26 -1.50
CA SER A 124 9.48 9.92 -0.97
C SER A 124 10.60 10.28 -1.97
N GLY A 125 10.36 11.30 -2.79
CA GLY A 125 11.26 11.81 -3.82
C GLY A 125 10.82 11.46 -5.24
N THR A 126 11.20 12.31 -6.21
CA THR A 126 10.67 12.28 -7.58
C THR A 126 11.64 11.70 -8.60
N GLN A 127 12.93 11.70 -8.31
CA GLN A 127 13.98 11.29 -9.24
C GLN A 127 14.73 10.05 -8.73
N VAL A 128 15.36 9.32 -9.63
CA VAL A 128 16.31 8.26 -9.27
C VAL A 128 17.43 8.86 -8.41
N PRO A 129 17.80 8.24 -7.26
CA PRO A 129 17.40 6.92 -6.78
C PRO A 129 16.14 6.88 -5.90
N TYR A 130 15.38 7.96 -5.82
CA TYR A 130 14.23 8.10 -4.91
C TYR A 130 12.88 7.72 -5.54
N HIS A 131 12.82 7.64 -6.86
CA HIS A 131 11.62 7.28 -7.61
C HIS A 131 11.12 5.86 -7.27
N PRO A 132 9.79 5.59 -7.22
CA PRO A 132 9.24 4.28 -6.85
C PRO A 132 9.85 3.11 -7.61
N ASN A 133 10.07 3.26 -8.93
CA ASN A 133 10.67 2.20 -9.74
C ASN A 133 12.15 1.90 -9.39
N ALA A 134 12.83 2.83 -8.71
CA ALA A 134 14.17 2.62 -8.16
C ALA A 134 14.14 2.12 -6.70
N ARG A 135 12.94 1.94 -6.12
CA ARG A 135 12.70 1.56 -4.72
C ARG A 135 11.83 0.30 -4.62
N GLY A 136 12.03 -0.64 -5.53
CA GLY A 136 11.46 -1.97 -5.47
C GLY A 136 10.12 -2.15 -6.18
N PHE A 137 9.43 -1.11 -6.63
CA PHE A 137 8.18 -1.23 -7.37
C PHE A 137 8.44 -1.41 -8.87
N GLU A 138 7.99 -2.53 -9.44
CA GLU A 138 8.11 -2.84 -10.87
C GLU A 138 7.10 -2.05 -11.71
N GLU A 139 5.93 -1.75 -11.14
CA GLU A 139 4.90 -0.91 -11.76
C GLU A 139 4.54 0.24 -10.82
N PHE A 140 4.52 1.45 -11.35
CA PHE A 140 4.08 2.66 -10.66
C PHE A 140 3.13 3.45 -11.54
N TYR A 141 1.97 3.83 -10.99
CA TYR A 141 1.03 4.76 -11.63
C TYR A 141 0.49 5.72 -10.57
N GLY A 142 0.75 7.02 -10.74
CA GLY A 142 0.36 8.00 -9.74
C GLY A 142 1.17 9.29 -9.82
N PHE A 143 1.53 9.83 -8.67
CA PHE A 143 2.34 11.04 -8.56
C PHE A 143 3.37 10.93 -7.42
N CYS A 144 4.54 11.54 -7.63
CA CYS A 144 5.65 11.46 -6.67
C CYS A 144 5.66 12.56 -5.62
N SER A 145 4.94 13.67 -5.83
CA SER A 145 4.91 14.80 -4.89
C SER A 145 4.07 14.50 -3.63
N GLY A 146 4.16 15.39 -2.64
CA GLY A 146 3.38 15.30 -1.41
C GLY A 146 1.95 15.80 -1.54
N HIS A 147 1.65 16.57 -2.57
CA HIS A 147 0.35 17.18 -2.81
C HIS A 147 0.00 17.15 -4.30
N TRP A 148 -1.29 16.98 -4.60
CA TRP A 148 -1.80 17.09 -5.96
C TRP A 148 -3.08 17.92 -5.95
N GLY A 149 -3.07 19.01 -6.72
CA GLY A 149 -4.12 20.03 -6.64
C GLY A 149 -5.38 19.73 -7.45
N ASP A 150 -5.36 18.69 -8.28
CA ASP A 150 -6.48 18.33 -9.14
C ASP A 150 -6.78 16.83 -9.02
N TYR A 151 -8.02 16.50 -8.71
CA TYR A 151 -8.48 15.12 -8.55
C TYR A 151 -9.21 14.57 -9.79
N TYR A 152 -9.48 15.44 -10.78
CA TYR A 152 -10.21 15.04 -11.99
C TYR A 152 -9.30 15.05 -13.21
N SER A 153 -9.05 13.87 -13.78
CA SER A 153 -8.19 13.68 -14.95
C SER A 153 -6.85 14.41 -14.85
N PRO A 154 -6.14 14.30 -13.71
CA PRO A 154 -4.91 15.02 -13.46
C PRO A 154 -3.77 14.53 -14.36
N GLN A 155 -2.71 15.33 -14.43
CA GLN A 155 -1.43 14.87 -14.96
C GLN A 155 -0.81 13.93 -13.93
N LEU A 156 -0.52 12.70 -14.34
CA LEU A 156 0.11 11.66 -13.54
C LEU A 156 1.34 11.12 -14.27
N GLU A 157 1.92 10.06 -13.76
CA GLU A 157 2.94 9.29 -14.45
C GLU A 157 2.66 7.78 -14.37
N HIS A 158 3.15 7.06 -15.37
CA HIS A 158 3.20 5.60 -15.40
C HIS A 158 4.64 5.18 -15.69
N ASN A 159 5.31 4.61 -14.70
CA ASN A 159 6.71 4.19 -14.78
C ASN A 159 7.65 5.29 -15.32
N GLY A 160 7.54 6.51 -14.78
CA GLY A 160 8.36 7.66 -15.18
C GLY A 160 7.91 8.35 -16.47
N GLN A 161 6.84 7.90 -17.13
CA GLN A 161 6.29 8.54 -18.33
C GLN A 161 5.04 9.35 -17.97
N PRO A 162 4.96 10.64 -18.36
CA PRO A 162 3.78 11.46 -18.14
C PRO A 162 2.53 10.85 -18.79
N VAL A 163 1.45 10.75 -18.04
CA VAL A 163 0.16 10.30 -18.52
C VAL A 163 -0.96 11.18 -17.97
N LYS A 164 -2.09 11.20 -18.65
CA LYS A 164 -3.30 11.84 -18.14
C LYS A 164 -4.14 10.79 -17.39
N GLY A 165 -4.55 11.11 -16.17
CA GLY A 165 -5.50 10.30 -15.39
C GLY A 165 -6.90 10.31 -16.02
N GLU A 166 -7.72 9.35 -15.65
CA GLU A 166 -9.05 9.13 -16.21
C GLU A 166 -10.13 9.34 -15.14
N GLY A 167 -10.90 10.42 -15.25
CA GLY A 167 -11.99 10.74 -14.33
C GLY A 167 -11.50 11.09 -12.92
N PHE A 168 -12.24 10.66 -11.91
CA PHE A 168 -11.86 10.87 -10.51
C PHE A 168 -10.68 9.96 -10.13
N MET A 169 -9.59 10.55 -9.67
CA MET A 169 -8.31 9.84 -9.53
C MET A 169 -8.35 8.66 -8.54
N ILE A 170 -9.23 8.71 -7.53
CA ILE A 170 -9.37 7.60 -6.57
C ILE A 170 -9.96 6.36 -7.25
N ASP A 171 -10.95 6.57 -8.14
CA ASP A 171 -11.54 5.50 -8.96
C ASP A 171 -10.52 4.98 -9.97
N ASP A 172 -9.72 5.88 -10.59
CA ASP A 172 -8.67 5.50 -11.53
C ASP A 172 -7.59 4.64 -10.86
N PHE A 173 -7.08 5.04 -9.70
CA PHE A 173 -6.12 4.23 -8.93
C PHE A 173 -6.70 2.86 -8.55
N THR A 174 -7.96 2.83 -8.12
CA THR A 174 -8.65 1.58 -7.78
C THR A 174 -8.78 0.66 -8.99
N ARG A 175 -9.17 1.21 -10.13
CA ARG A 175 -9.27 0.47 -11.39
C ARG A 175 -7.91 -0.10 -11.81
N ARG A 176 -6.85 0.73 -11.82
CA ARG A 176 -5.49 0.29 -12.16
C ARG A 176 -4.97 -0.80 -11.22
N ALA A 177 -5.25 -0.69 -9.92
CA ALA A 177 -4.91 -1.71 -8.94
C ALA A 177 -5.64 -3.04 -9.22
N THR A 178 -6.94 -2.96 -9.52
CA THR A 178 -7.77 -4.13 -9.86
C THR A 178 -7.29 -4.80 -11.15
N ASP A 179 -6.96 -4.02 -12.17
CA ASP A 179 -6.41 -4.52 -13.42
C ASP A 179 -5.05 -5.21 -13.21
N PHE A 180 -4.19 -4.65 -12.36
CA PHE A 180 -2.93 -5.30 -11.98
C PHE A 180 -3.19 -6.66 -11.31
N MET A 181 -4.06 -6.72 -10.31
CA MET A 181 -4.40 -7.97 -9.63
C MET A 181 -4.93 -9.04 -10.61
N ASN A 182 -5.80 -8.63 -11.55
CA ASN A 182 -6.34 -9.52 -12.57
C ASN A 182 -5.25 -10.05 -13.52
N ARG A 183 -4.30 -9.19 -13.91
CA ARG A 183 -3.15 -9.63 -14.72
C ARG A 183 -2.29 -10.64 -13.97
N GLN A 184 -2.03 -10.41 -12.68
CA GLN A 184 -1.19 -11.32 -11.88
C GLN A 184 -1.84 -12.66 -11.62
N LYS A 185 -3.17 -12.71 -11.45
CA LYS A 185 -3.92 -13.98 -11.27
C LYS A 185 -3.60 -15.01 -12.35
N GLY A 186 -3.38 -14.58 -13.60
CA GLY A 186 -3.06 -15.47 -14.73
C GLY A 186 -1.60 -15.94 -14.76
N THR A 187 -0.70 -15.36 -13.98
CA THR A 187 0.76 -15.66 -14.02
C THR A 187 1.19 -16.70 -13.01
N GLY A 188 0.40 -16.95 -11.96
CA GLY A 188 0.79 -17.76 -10.81
C GLY A 188 1.89 -17.10 -9.92
N LYS A 189 2.32 -15.87 -10.23
CA LYS A 189 3.29 -15.12 -9.45
C LYS A 189 2.58 -14.37 -8.32
N PRO A 190 3.00 -14.50 -7.05
CA PRO A 190 2.42 -13.71 -5.97
C PRO A 190 2.72 -12.22 -6.18
N PHE A 191 1.89 -11.35 -5.65
CA PHE A 191 2.10 -9.91 -5.78
C PHE A 191 2.06 -9.18 -4.44
N PHE A 192 2.80 -8.07 -4.38
CA PHE A 192 2.75 -7.04 -3.37
C PHE A 192 2.27 -5.75 -4.02
N LEU A 193 1.10 -5.30 -3.63
CA LEU A 193 0.42 -4.13 -4.17
C LEU A 193 0.24 -3.08 -3.07
N CYS A 194 0.75 -1.87 -3.30
CA CYS A 194 0.47 -0.68 -2.51
C CYS A 194 -0.56 0.20 -3.25
N LEU A 195 -1.78 0.29 -2.72
CA LEU A 195 -2.80 1.23 -3.16
C LEU A 195 -2.81 2.42 -2.21
N SER A 196 -2.11 3.47 -2.63
CA SER A 196 -1.75 4.61 -1.80
C SER A 196 -2.60 5.82 -2.18
N TYR A 197 -3.80 5.89 -1.63
CA TYR A 197 -4.71 7.00 -1.89
C TYR A 197 -4.15 8.32 -1.34
N ASN A 198 -4.48 9.41 -2.03
CA ASN A 198 -4.23 10.78 -1.55
C ASN A 198 -5.48 11.39 -0.87
N SER A 199 -6.57 10.67 -0.79
CA SER A 199 -7.82 11.06 -0.14
C SER A 199 -7.81 10.59 1.31
N PRO A 200 -8.38 11.38 2.25
CA PRO A 200 -9.07 12.67 2.09
C PRO A 200 -8.21 13.94 2.16
N HIS A 201 -6.91 13.88 1.94
CA HIS A 201 -6.03 15.06 1.91
C HIS A 201 -6.58 16.17 1.02
N SER A 202 -6.28 17.43 1.34
CA SER A 202 -6.68 18.59 0.50
C SER A 202 -6.24 18.39 -0.97
N PRO A 203 -6.99 18.94 -1.93
CA PRO A 203 -8.11 19.90 -1.85
C PRO A 203 -9.47 19.29 -1.56
N MET A 204 -9.58 18.04 -1.15
CA MET A 204 -10.83 17.39 -0.71
C MET A 204 -11.92 17.39 -1.79
N GLN A 205 -11.53 17.33 -3.05
CA GLN A 205 -12.48 17.21 -4.16
C GLN A 205 -13.13 15.82 -4.12
N VAL A 206 -14.43 15.80 -4.36
CA VAL A 206 -15.24 14.59 -4.32
C VAL A 206 -16.33 14.64 -5.39
N PRO A 207 -16.70 13.51 -6.04
CA PRO A 207 -17.83 13.46 -6.97
C PRO A 207 -19.16 13.85 -6.30
N ASP A 208 -20.03 14.53 -7.05
CA ASP A 208 -21.33 15.04 -6.56
C ASP A 208 -22.16 13.97 -5.86
N GLN A 209 -22.17 12.74 -6.38
CA GLN A 209 -22.88 11.60 -5.77
C GLN A 209 -22.47 11.32 -4.31
N TRP A 210 -21.25 11.69 -3.90
CA TRP A 210 -20.78 11.55 -2.52
C TRP A 210 -21.05 12.81 -1.72
N TRP A 211 -20.85 13.99 -2.33
CA TRP A 211 -21.16 15.28 -1.71
C TRP A 211 -22.63 15.40 -1.32
N GLU A 212 -23.54 15.05 -2.22
CA GLU A 212 -24.99 15.16 -2.02
C GLU A 212 -25.50 14.37 -0.81
N LYS A 213 -24.82 13.28 -0.45
CA LYS A 213 -25.17 12.50 0.75
C LYS A 213 -24.97 13.28 2.05
N PHE A 214 -24.16 14.32 2.03
CA PHE A 214 -23.76 15.09 3.21
C PHE A 214 -24.13 16.57 3.12
N ALA A 215 -24.52 17.08 1.95
CA ALA A 215 -24.79 18.50 1.70
C ALA A 215 -25.79 19.12 2.68
N ASN A 216 -26.78 18.33 3.13
CA ASN A 216 -27.82 18.76 4.06
C ASN A 216 -27.83 17.94 5.35
N LYS A 217 -26.78 17.19 5.63
CA LYS A 217 -26.68 16.36 6.84
C LYS A 217 -26.27 17.22 8.03
N GLU A 218 -27.03 17.16 9.10
CA GLU A 218 -26.60 17.72 10.38
C GLU A 218 -25.42 16.88 10.92
N ILE A 219 -24.32 17.54 11.19
CA ILE A 219 -23.11 16.92 11.74
C ILE A 219 -23.15 17.08 13.26
N THR A 220 -23.11 15.97 13.95
CA THR A 220 -23.02 15.93 15.43
C THR A 220 -21.55 15.78 15.84
N LEU A 221 -21.09 16.64 16.76
CA LEU A 221 -19.75 16.60 17.33
C LEU A 221 -19.73 15.76 18.62
#